data_080b7a29ad2311c7a4babb0d15c8425a
#
_entry.id   080b7a29ad2311c7a4babb0d15c8425a
#
_cell.length_a   1.000
_cell.length_b   1.000
_cell.length_c   1.000
_cell.angle_alpha   90.00
_cell.angle_beta   90.00
_cell.angle_gamma   90.00
#
_symmetry.space_group_name_H-M   'P 1'
#
loop_
_entity.id
_entity.type
_entity.pdbx_description
1 polymer ?
#
loop_
_entity_poly.entity_id
_entity_poly.type
_entity_poly.pdbx_seq_one_letter_code
_entity_poly.pdbx_strand_id
1 'polypeptide(L)'
;MRCVWCDSEYTFTGGEHISIDAVMDQVRAFGCNLVEVTGGEPLAQKQGFELIARLCEEGFEVLVETGGYVSTANLDPRAKVILDVKCPASGEEPRNDWSNLERLRADRDEVKFVIADEGDWLYAKTVIEKYDLQNRTLAVLISPAWEQVDLKQLADWVASSGLKVRMQLQLHKYIWGPDVKGV
;
A
#
# COMPACT_ATOMS: atom_id res chain seq x y z
N MET A 1 -7.81 -8.33 4.95
CA MET A 1 -8.80 -7.25 4.74
C MET A 1 -9.65 -7.56 3.52
N ARG A 2 -10.87 -7.03 3.45
CA ARG A 2 -11.81 -7.24 2.34
C ARG A 2 -12.55 -5.93 2.07
N CYS A 3 -11.85 -4.96 1.51
CA CYS A 3 -12.43 -3.67 1.16
C CYS A 3 -13.59 -3.82 0.17
N VAL A 4 -14.60 -2.94 0.26
CA VAL A 4 -15.79 -2.98 -0.60
C VAL A 4 -15.43 -2.90 -2.10
N TRP A 5 -14.34 -2.19 -2.44
CA TRP A 5 -13.86 -2.00 -3.81
C TRP A 5 -12.56 -2.77 -4.11
N CYS A 6 -12.33 -3.92 -3.44
CA CYS A 6 -11.11 -4.69 -3.62
C CYS A 6 -11.00 -5.17 -5.07
N ASP A 7 -9.93 -4.78 -5.76
CA ASP A 7 -9.62 -5.23 -7.14
C ASP A 7 -8.80 -6.52 -7.16
N SER A 8 -8.36 -6.98 -6.00
CA SER A 8 -7.49 -8.15 -5.84
C SER A 8 -8.20 -9.35 -5.18
N GLU A 9 -9.54 -9.41 -5.23
CA GLU A 9 -10.32 -10.51 -4.60
C GLU A 9 -9.91 -11.89 -5.11
N TYR A 10 -9.43 -11.98 -6.35
CA TYR A 10 -8.94 -13.22 -6.94
C TYR A 10 -7.73 -13.81 -6.19
N THR A 11 -7.02 -13.02 -5.39
CA THR A 11 -5.89 -13.48 -4.57
C THR A 11 -6.29 -14.15 -3.27
N PHE A 12 -7.59 -14.12 -2.91
CA PHE A 12 -8.05 -14.66 -1.62
C PHE A 12 -8.09 -16.18 -1.57
N THR A 13 -8.17 -16.83 -2.74
CA THR A 13 -8.28 -18.30 -2.88
C THR A 13 -7.55 -18.78 -4.14
N GLY A 14 -7.19 -20.06 -4.18
CA GLY A 14 -6.70 -20.70 -5.41
C GLY A 14 -5.23 -20.43 -5.75
N GLY A 15 -4.44 -19.93 -4.81
CA GLY A 15 -3.00 -19.76 -5.01
C GLY A 15 -2.25 -21.09 -5.08
N GLU A 16 -1.09 -21.07 -5.72
CA GLU A 16 -0.17 -22.21 -5.78
C GLU A 16 0.94 -22.05 -4.72
N HIS A 17 1.39 -23.18 -4.18
CA HIS A 17 2.54 -23.20 -3.28
C HIS A 17 3.83 -23.12 -4.10
N ILE A 18 4.53 -22.01 -3.96
CA ILE A 18 5.85 -21.80 -4.60
C ILE A 18 6.88 -21.66 -3.48
N SER A 19 8.05 -22.30 -3.63
CA SER A 19 9.14 -22.12 -2.66
C SER A 19 9.74 -20.71 -2.79
N ILE A 20 10.27 -20.19 -1.68
CA ILE A 20 10.97 -18.89 -1.69
C ILE A 20 12.11 -18.90 -2.71
N ASP A 21 12.86 -20.01 -2.83
CA ASP A 21 13.95 -20.14 -3.81
C ASP A 21 13.44 -19.96 -5.24
N ALA A 22 12.31 -20.58 -5.58
CA ALA A 22 11.72 -20.43 -6.92
C ALA A 22 11.20 -19.00 -7.18
N VAL A 23 10.67 -18.30 -6.15
CA VAL A 23 10.31 -16.89 -6.25
C VAL A 23 11.56 -16.03 -6.48
N MET A 24 12.64 -16.28 -5.74
CA MET A 24 13.91 -15.55 -5.89
C MET A 24 14.51 -15.73 -7.29
N ASP A 25 14.44 -16.95 -7.86
CA ASP A 25 14.90 -17.21 -9.22
C ASP A 25 14.09 -16.42 -10.25
N GLN A 26 12.76 -16.35 -10.09
CA GLN A 26 11.90 -15.53 -10.95
C GLN A 26 12.24 -14.04 -10.85
N VAL A 27 12.41 -13.53 -9.63
CA VAL A 27 12.77 -12.12 -9.42
C VAL A 27 14.09 -11.77 -10.10
N ARG A 28 15.11 -12.61 -9.92
CA ARG A 28 16.42 -12.41 -10.59
C ARG A 28 16.31 -12.41 -12.11
N ALA A 29 15.41 -13.24 -12.67
CA ALA A 29 15.21 -13.34 -14.12
C ALA A 29 14.63 -12.06 -14.74
N PHE A 30 13.92 -11.22 -13.98
CA PHE A 30 13.46 -9.90 -14.45
C PHE A 30 14.60 -8.90 -14.68
N GLY A 31 15.76 -9.09 -14.05
CA GLY A 31 16.90 -8.17 -14.17
C GLY A 31 16.66 -6.76 -13.64
N CYS A 32 15.61 -6.57 -12.82
CA CYS A 32 15.29 -5.31 -12.14
C CYS A 32 15.69 -5.39 -10.66
N ASN A 33 16.36 -4.36 -10.14
CA ASN A 33 16.77 -4.33 -8.74
C ASN A 33 15.68 -3.79 -7.79
N LEU A 34 14.55 -3.33 -8.31
CA LEU A 34 13.41 -2.83 -7.54
C LEU A 34 12.32 -3.91 -7.50
N VAL A 35 11.92 -4.30 -6.29
CA VAL A 35 10.89 -5.32 -6.05
C VAL A 35 9.83 -4.77 -5.12
N GLU A 36 8.57 -4.87 -5.52
CA GLU A 36 7.45 -4.59 -4.65
C GLU A 36 6.79 -5.90 -4.20
N VAL A 37 6.75 -6.12 -2.88
CA VAL A 37 6.05 -7.24 -2.26
C VAL A 37 4.66 -6.77 -1.85
N THR A 38 3.68 -7.23 -2.58
CA THR A 38 2.28 -6.84 -2.45
C THR A 38 1.35 -8.06 -2.60
N GLY A 39 0.08 -7.86 -2.85
CA GLY A 39 -0.91 -8.91 -3.09
C GLY A 39 -2.17 -8.63 -2.28
N GLY A 40 -2.79 -9.66 -1.66
CA GLY A 40 -3.89 -9.44 -0.72
C GLY A 40 -3.37 -8.76 0.55
N GLU A 41 -2.58 -9.48 1.34
CA GLU A 41 -1.78 -8.94 2.45
C GLU A 41 -0.50 -9.78 2.56
N PRO A 42 0.64 -9.24 2.15
CA PRO A 42 1.89 -10.02 2.11
C PRO A 42 2.34 -10.46 3.52
N LEU A 43 2.06 -9.66 4.55
CA LEU A 43 2.49 -9.94 5.92
C LEU A 43 1.58 -10.93 6.66
N ALA A 44 0.43 -11.31 6.09
CA ALA A 44 -0.40 -12.39 6.62
C ALA A 44 0.25 -13.78 6.44
N GLN A 45 1.19 -13.91 5.52
CA GLN A 45 1.98 -15.12 5.29
C GLN A 45 3.31 -15.03 6.04
N LYS A 46 3.61 -16.02 6.88
CA LYS A 46 4.89 -16.06 7.62
C LYS A 46 6.10 -16.02 6.69
N GLN A 47 6.01 -16.71 5.56
CA GLN A 47 7.06 -16.69 4.53
C GLN A 47 7.23 -15.33 3.86
N GLY A 48 6.25 -14.41 3.94
CA GLY A 48 6.40 -13.04 3.45
C GLY A 48 7.55 -12.29 4.11
N PHE A 49 7.69 -12.42 5.44
CA PHE A 49 8.81 -11.81 6.17
C PHE A 49 10.16 -12.40 5.75
N GLU A 50 10.24 -13.73 5.56
CA GLU A 50 11.44 -14.41 5.11
C GLU A 50 11.82 -14.00 3.68
N LEU A 51 10.85 -13.93 2.77
CA LEU A 51 11.07 -13.49 1.40
C LEU A 51 11.62 -12.06 1.37
N ILE A 52 11.00 -11.14 2.12
CA ILE A 52 11.43 -9.74 2.22
C ILE A 52 12.88 -9.65 2.73
N ALA A 53 13.22 -10.39 3.79
CA ALA A 53 14.57 -10.42 4.34
C ALA A 53 15.59 -10.92 3.29
N ARG A 54 15.29 -12.01 2.59
CA ARG A 54 16.17 -12.57 1.55
C ARG A 54 16.37 -11.63 0.36
N LEU A 55 15.30 -10.95 -0.08
CA LEU A 55 15.42 -9.93 -1.12
C LEU A 55 16.36 -8.80 -0.69
N CYS A 56 16.21 -8.32 0.54
CA CYS A 56 17.10 -7.30 1.11
C CYS A 56 18.55 -7.80 1.26
N GLU A 57 18.76 -9.07 1.63
CA GLU A 57 20.10 -9.69 1.75
C GLU A 57 20.81 -9.78 0.41
N GLU A 58 20.09 -10.04 -0.67
CA GLU A 58 20.64 -10.07 -2.03
C GLU A 58 20.81 -8.66 -2.65
N GLY A 59 20.46 -7.61 -1.91
CA GLY A 59 20.71 -6.22 -2.32
C GLY A 59 19.60 -5.62 -3.19
N PHE A 60 18.42 -6.23 -3.26
CA PHE A 60 17.27 -5.62 -3.90
C PHE A 60 16.77 -4.41 -3.12
N GLU A 61 16.28 -3.41 -3.81
CA GLU A 61 15.45 -2.34 -3.23
C GLU A 61 14.02 -2.88 -3.07
N VAL A 62 13.61 -3.11 -1.82
CA VAL A 62 12.35 -3.79 -1.51
C VAL A 62 11.33 -2.80 -1.00
N LEU A 63 10.19 -2.70 -1.69
CA LEU A 63 8.98 -2.03 -1.24
C LEU A 63 8.01 -3.08 -0.69
N VAL A 64 7.29 -2.76 0.37
CA VAL A 64 6.24 -3.61 0.95
C VAL A 64 4.96 -2.81 1.05
N GLU A 65 4.00 -3.10 0.16
CA GLU A 65 2.66 -2.52 0.25
C GLU A 65 1.78 -3.39 1.14
N THR A 66 1.37 -2.86 2.29
CA THR A 66 0.58 -3.56 3.30
C THR A 66 -0.65 -2.76 3.73
N GLY A 67 -1.78 -3.44 3.92
CA GLY A 67 -2.98 -2.85 4.51
C GLY A 67 -2.86 -2.53 6.00
N GLY A 68 -1.73 -2.84 6.63
CA GLY A 68 -1.39 -2.39 7.99
C GLY A 68 -2.20 -3.00 9.12
N TYR A 69 -2.92 -4.12 8.91
CA TYR A 69 -3.54 -4.85 10.00
C TYR A 69 -2.63 -5.92 10.64
N VAL A 70 -1.50 -6.18 10.01
CA VAL A 70 -0.42 -7.00 10.55
C VAL A 70 0.70 -6.06 10.99
N SER A 71 1.30 -6.36 12.15
CA SER A 71 2.40 -5.54 12.67
C SER A 71 3.63 -5.60 11.76
N THR A 72 4.18 -4.43 11.44
CA THR A 72 5.42 -4.28 10.68
C THR A 72 6.68 -4.39 11.55
N ALA A 73 6.55 -4.65 12.86
CA ALA A 73 7.65 -4.65 13.81
C ALA A 73 8.78 -5.66 13.47
N ASN A 74 8.44 -6.73 12.77
CA ASN A 74 9.38 -7.80 12.41
C ASN A 74 9.89 -7.73 10.96
N LEU A 75 9.56 -6.64 10.23
CA LEU A 75 10.10 -6.42 8.89
C LEU A 75 11.60 -6.17 8.92
N ASP A 76 12.29 -6.62 7.88
CA ASP A 76 13.69 -6.25 7.67
C ASP A 76 13.80 -4.71 7.60
N PRO A 77 14.68 -4.09 8.38
CA PRO A 77 14.79 -2.63 8.46
C PRO A 77 15.24 -1.97 7.15
N ARG A 78 15.74 -2.74 6.17
CA ARG A 78 16.11 -2.24 4.84
C ARG A 78 14.91 -2.08 3.92
N ALA A 79 13.84 -2.84 4.13
CA ALA A 79 12.62 -2.73 3.35
C ALA A 79 11.94 -1.37 3.58
N LYS A 80 11.36 -0.81 2.54
CA LYS A 80 10.54 0.41 2.58
C LYS A 80 9.08 0.00 2.69
N VAL A 81 8.32 0.69 3.52
CA VAL A 81 6.90 0.40 3.77
C VAL A 81 6.02 1.41 3.04
N ILE A 82 5.04 0.92 2.30
CA ILE A 82 3.89 1.69 1.81
C ILE A 82 2.69 1.22 2.62
N LEU A 83 2.31 2.00 3.63
CA LEU A 83 1.23 1.66 4.56
C LEU A 83 -0.10 2.20 4.04
N ASP A 84 -0.98 1.31 3.58
CA ASP A 84 -2.33 1.66 3.10
C ASP A 84 -3.29 1.73 4.31
N VAL A 85 -3.48 2.95 4.83
CA VAL A 85 -4.42 3.23 5.93
C VAL A 85 -5.84 3.20 5.40
N LYS A 86 -6.63 2.27 5.92
CA LYS A 86 -8.01 2.07 5.47
C LYS A 86 -8.94 3.16 5.99
N CYS A 87 -9.66 3.78 5.06
CA CYS A 87 -10.69 4.78 5.33
C CYS A 87 -12.04 4.13 5.63
N PRO A 88 -13.01 4.84 6.25
CA PRO A 88 -14.30 4.28 6.67
C PRO A 88 -15.10 3.60 5.57
N ALA A 89 -15.19 4.20 4.37
CA ALA A 89 -15.96 3.64 3.25
C ALA A 89 -15.41 2.30 2.75
N SER A 90 -14.14 1.95 3.07
CA SER A 90 -13.57 0.64 2.77
C SER A 90 -14.24 -0.51 3.53
N GLY A 91 -14.91 -0.22 4.66
CA GLY A 91 -15.44 -1.22 5.59
C GLY A 91 -14.37 -1.88 6.47
N GLU A 92 -13.08 -1.55 6.29
CA GLU A 92 -11.94 -2.19 6.97
C GLU A 92 -11.17 -1.24 7.91
N GLU A 93 -11.63 0.00 8.08
CA GLU A 93 -11.02 1.01 8.95
C GLU A 93 -10.77 0.50 10.39
N PRO A 94 -11.67 -0.25 11.05
CA PRO A 94 -11.45 -0.72 12.41
C PRO A 94 -10.28 -1.70 12.56
N ARG A 95 -9.73 -2.21 11.45
CA ARG A 95 -8.60 -3.14 11.43
C ARG A 95 -7.24 -2.46 11.30
N ASN A 96 -7.18 -1.13 11.17
CA ASN A 96 -5.91 -0.41 11.16
C ASN A 96 -5.15 -0.65 12.46
N ASP A 97 -3.92 -1.17 12.39
CA ASP A 97 -3.00 -1.21 13.53
C ASP A 97 -2.19 0.10 13.58
N TRP A 98 -2.67 1.02 14.38
CA TRP A 98 -2.09 2.35 14.52
C TRP A 98 -0.63 2.35 14.98
N SER A 99 -0.17 1.29 15.63
CA SER A 99 1.23 1.16 16.03
C SER A 99 2.19 1.09 14.84
N ASN A 100 1.71 0.72 13.65
CA ASN A 100 2.50 0.75 12.44
C ASN A 100 2.90 2.17 12.01
N LEU A 101 2.03 3.17 12.25
CA LEU A 101 2.37 4.57 11.97
C LEU A 101 3.53 5.08 12.82
N GLU A 102 3.71 4.54 14.03
CA GLU A 102 4.80 4.94 14.93
C GLU A 102 6.17 4.46 14.44
N ARG A 103 6.19 3.43 13.59
CA ARG A 103 7.41 2.80 13.05
C ARG A 103 7.86 3.37 11.72
N LEU A 104 7.05 4.21 11.08
CA LEU A 104 7.37 4.80 9.79
C LEU A 104 8.57 5.74 9.89
N ARG A 105 9.37 5.75 8.83
CA ARG A 105 10.62 6.50 8.72
C ARG A 105 10.49 7.56 7.65
N ALA A 106 10.80 8.79 8.00
CA ALA A 106 10.60 9.96 7.15
C ALA A 106 11.47 9.96 5.87
N ASP A 107 12.55 9.19 5.86
CA ASP A 107 13.50 9.15 4.75
C ASP A 107 13.11 8.12 3.67
N ARG A 108 12.12 7.24 3.91
CA ARG A 108 11.85 6.14 3.00
C ARG A 108 10.44 5.56 2.97
N ASP A 109 9.66 5.65 4.07
CA ASP A 109 8.34 5.01 4.15
C ASP A 109 7.24 5.97 3.71
N GLU A 110 6.19 5.42 3.09
CA GLU A 110 5.07 6.17 2.58
C GLU A 110 3.76 5.71 3.24
N VAL A 111 2.77 6.60 3.28
CA VAL A 111 1.42 6.28 3.70
C VAL A 111 0.47 6.53 2.54
N LYS A 112 -0.46 5.62 2.32
CA LYS A 112 -1.48 5.70 1.28
C LYS A 112 -2.86 5.70 1.90
N PHE A 113 -3.75 6.54 1.35
CA PHE A 113 -5.17 6.56 1.63
C PHE A 113 -5.93 6.37 0.32
N VAL A 114 -6.86 5.43 0.29
CA VAL A 114 -7.79 5.23 -0.83
C VAL A 114 -9.10 5.90 -0.48
N ILE A 115 -9.51 6.85 -1.31
CA ILE A 115 -10.63 7.77 -1.07
C ILE A 115 -11.81 7.40 -1.98
N ALA A 116 -12.94 7.07 -1.40
CA ALA A 116 -14.17 6.78 -2.13
C ALA A 116 -15.17 7.95 -2.12
N ASP A 117 -15.11 8.79 -1.10
CA ASP A 117 -16.03 9.92 -0.93
C ASP A 117 -15.40 11.06 -0.10
N GLU A 118 -16.18 12.12 0.14
CA GLU A 118 -15.75 13.25 0.97
C GLU A 118 -15.49 12.85 2.43
N GLY A 119 -16.25 11.88 2.96
CA GLY A 119 -16.05 11.36 4.31
C GLY A 119 -14.68 10.74 4.49
N ASP A 120 -14.24 9.93 3.53
CA ASP A 120 -12.90 9.36 3.49
C ASP A 120 -11.82 10.44 3.38
N TRP A 121 -12.05 11.48 2.56
CA TRP A 121 -11.12 12.59 2.45
C TRP A 121 -10.94 13.34 3.77
N LEU A 122 -12.04 13.68 4.45
CA LEU A 122 -12.02 14.35 5.76
C LEU A 122 -11.35 13.48 6.84
N TYR A 123 -11.63 12.18 6.82
CA TYR A 123 -10.97 11.22 7.68
C TYR A 123 -9.46 11.16 7.44
N ALA A 124 -9.03 11.04 6.18
CA ALA A 124 -7.62 11.03 5.82
C ALA A 124 -6.90 12.30 6.32
N LYS A 125 -7.49 13.49 6.12
CA LYS A 125 -6.95 14.74 6.66
C LYS A 125 -6.75 14.67 8.17
N THR A 126 -7.76 14.20 8.89
CA THR A 126 -7.69 14.06 10.37
C THR A 126 -6.55 13.15 10.81
N VAL A 127 -6.36 12.01 10.11
CA VAL A 127 -5.27 11.07 10.39
C VAL A 127 -3.91 11.68 10.05
N ILE A 128 -3.79 12.35 8.90
CA ILE A 128 -2.56 13.03 8.46
C ILE A 128 -2.10 14.06 9.50
N GLU A 129 -3.02 14.89 9.97
CA GLU A 129 -2.74 15.93 10.98
C GLU A 129 -2.43 15.32 12.35
N LYS A 130 -3.27 14.38 12.81
CA LYS A 130 -3.13 13.74 14.13
C LYS A 130 -1.80 13.06 14.33
N TYR A 131 -1.29 12.40 13.29
CA TYR A 131 -0.03 11.64 13.35
C TYR A 131 1.15 12.38 12.74
N ASP A 132 0.96 13.63 12.29
CA ASP A 132 1.98 14.46 11.64
C ASP A 132 2.67 13.73 10.45
N LEU A 133 1.87 13.04 9.64
CA LEU A 133 2.40 12.15 8.59
C LEU A 133 3.21 12.89 7.54
N GLN A 134 2.92 14.17 7.29
CA GLN A 134 3.64 15.01 6.33
C GLN A 134 5.13 15.19 6.67
N ASN A 135 5.48 15.09 7.94
CA ASN A 135 6.85 15.24 8.45
C ASN A 135 7.47 13.90 8.84
N ARG A 136 6.63 12.87 9.08
CA ARG A 136 7.06 11.56 9.56
C ARG A 136 7.15 10.49 8.48
N THR A 137 6.81 10.83 7.25
CA THR A 137 6.90 9.92 6.10
C THR A 137 7.56 10.61 4.91
N LEU A 138 8.12 9.82 3.99
CA LEU A 138 8.65 10.33 2.74
C LEU A 138 7.55 10.98 1.89
N ALA A 139 6.39 10.35 1.85
CA ALA A 139 5.23 10.86 1.15
C ALA A 139 3.91 10.37 1.76
N VAL A 140 2.88 11.19 1.60
CA VAL A 140 1.49 10.81 1.82
C VAL A 140 0.80 10.76 0.47
N LEU A 141 0.24 9.60 0.12
CA LEU A 141 -0.39 9.30 -1.16
C LEU A 141 -1.91 9.30 -1.00
N ILE A 142 -2.59 10.02 -1.88
CA ILE A 142 -4.06 10.06 -1.98
C ILE A 142 -4.46 9.41 -3.29
N SER A 143 -5.15 8.28 -3.21
CA SER A 143 -5.57 7.50 -4.38
C SER A 143 -7.10 7.42 -4.45
N PRO A 144 -7.73 7.62 -5.61
CA PRO A 144 -9.17 7.42 -5.74
C PRO A 144 -9.51 5.92 -5.69
N ALA A 145 -10.58 5.55 -4.98
CA ALA A 145 -11.25 4.29 -5.24
C ALA A 145 -11.88 4.34 -6.64
N TRP A 146 -11.65 3.29 -7.44
CA TRP A 146 -12.06 3.27 -8.84
C TRP A 146 -13.57 3.52 -8.98
N GLU A 147 -13.94 4.53 -9.78
CA GLU A 147 -15.33 4.94 -10.08
C GLU A 147 -16.19 5.33 -8.86
N GLN A 148 -15.61 5.45 -7.67
CA GLN A 148 -16.36 5.84 -6.46
C GLN A 148 -16.32 7.36 -6.22
N VAL A 149 -15.22 8.02 -6.57
CA VAL A 149 -15.07 9.47 -6.43
C VAL A 149 -14.73 10.12 -7.76
N ASP A 150 -15.30 11.30 -8.02
CA ASP A 150 -14.93 12.10 -9.19
C ASP A 150 -13.48 12.59 -9.08
N LEU A 151 -12.68 12.30 -10.11
CA LEU A 151 -11.23 12.58 -10.09
C LEU A 151 -10.93 14.09 -10.01
N LYS A 152 -11.77 14.90 -10.69
CA LYS A 152 -11.60 16.36 -10.65
C LYS A 152 -11.90 16.89 -9.25
N GLN A 153 -12.96 16.40 -8.63
CA GLN A 153 -13.34 16.77 -7.27
C GLN A 153 -12.23 16.38 -6.27
N LEU A 154 -11.69 15.17 -6.35
CA LEU A 154 -10.58 14.74 -5.50
C LEU A 154 -9.33 15.62 -5.72
N ALA A 155 -9.00 15.94 -6.97
CA ALA A 155 -7.89 16.83 -7.30
C ALA A 155 -8.09 18.23 -6.74
N ASP A 156 -9.33 18.78 -6.82
CA ASP A 156 -9.66 20.08 -6.24
C ASP A 156 -9.53 20.06 -4.70
N TRP A 157 -9.96 18.99 -4.04
CA TRP A 157 -9.77 18.82 -2.59
C TRP A 157 -8.29 18.77 -2.21
N VAL A 158 -7.49 17.99 -2.93
CA VAL A 158 -6.04 17.89 -2.68
C VAL A 158 -5.36 19.23 -2.89
N ALA A 159 -5.61 19.90 -4.02
CA ALA A 159 -4.97 21.17 -4.37
C ALA A 159 -5.31 22.30 -3.41
N SER A 160 -6.55 22.32 -2.89
CA SER A 160 -7.02 23.36 -1.95
C SER A 160 -6.71 23.06 -0.48
N SER A 161 -6.21 21.87 -0.15
CA SER A 161 -6.05 21.42 1.24
C SER A 161 -4.93 22.11 2.01
N GLY A 162 -3.92 22.62 1.31
CA GLY A 162 -2.66 23.08 1.93
C GLY A 162 -1.78 21.96 2.49
N LEU A 163 -2.16 20.69 2.34
CA LEU A 163 -1.39 19.55 2.81
C LEU A 163 -0.27 19.17 1.83
N LYS A 164 0.87 18.72 2.36
CA LYS A 164 1.97 18.16 1.58
C LYS A 164 1.65 16.69 1.24
N VAL A 165 0.77 16.48 0.27
CA VAL A 165 0.33 15.16 -0.19
C VAL A 165 0.47 15.02 -1.71
N ARG A 166 0.48 13.80 -2.23
CA ARG A 166 0.52 13.50 -3.67
C ARG A 166 -0.73 12.72 -4.08
N MET A 167 -1.45 13.19 -5.08
CA MET A 167 -2.50 12.39 -5.71
C MET A 167 -1.85 11.36 -6.64
N GLN A 168 -2.29 10.10 -6.54
CA GLN A 168 -1.80 8.98 -7.33
C GLN A 168 -2.98 8.18 -7.88
N LEU A 169 -2.96 7.91 -9.19
CA LEU A 169 -3.97 7.09 -9.85
C LEU A 169 -3.52 5.63 -9.94
N GLN A 170 -4.47 4.70 -10.02
CA GLN A 170 -4.24 3.31 -10.38
C GLN A 170 -4.03 3.21 -11.89
N LEU A 171 -2.81 3.54 -12.37
CA LEU A 171 -2.50 3.68 -13.81
C LEU A 171 -2.79 2.42 -14.61
N HIS A 172 -2.61 1.23 -14.02
CA HIS A 172 -2.91 -0.04 -14.68
C HIS A 172 -4.36 -0.11 -15.18
N LYS A 173 -5.33 0.45 -14.44
CA LYS A 173 -6.74 0.47 -14.85
C LYS A 173 -7.00 1.34 -16.10
N TYR A 174 -6.20 2.38 -16.29
CA TYR A 174 -6.28 3.23 -17.49
C TYR A 174 -5.54 2.64 -18.69
N ILE A 175 -4.45 1.91 -18.44
CA ILE A 175 -3.60 1.35 -19.50
C ILE A 175 -4.18 0.04 -20.03
N TRP A 176 -4.57 -0.87 -19.14
CA TRP A 176 -5.02 -2.22 -19.50
C TRP A 176 -6.51 -2.47 -19.26
N GLY A 177 -7.17 -1.59 -18.53
CA GLY A 177 -8.56 -1.72 -18.11
C GLY A 177 -8.72 -2.25 -16.68
N PRO A 178 -9.87 -1.95 -16.04
CA PRO A 178 -10.06 -2.22 -14.61
C PRO A 178 -10.18 -3.73 -14.28
N ASP A 179 -10.52 -4.57 -15.25
CA ASP A 179 -10.76 -6.00 -15.05
C ASP A 179 -9.55 -6.88 -15.35
N VAL A 180 -8.45 -6.28 -15.85
CA VAL A 180 -7.22 -7.03 -16.18
C VAL A 180 -6.44 -7.30 -14.91
N LYS A 181 -6.07 -8.59 -14.74
CA LYS A 181 -5.37 -9.07 -13.53
C LYS A 181 -3.88 -9.25 -13.81
N GLY A 182 -3.04 -8.97 -12.80
CA GLY A 182 -1.61 -9.23 -12.87
C GLY A 182 -0.82 -8.26 -13.76
N VAL A 183 -1.30 -7.02 -13.88
CA VAL A 183 -0.69 -5.93 -14.66
C VAL A 183 -0.42 -4.72 -13.78
#